data_67cee0eaab9b640041520b1716fcdf94
#
_entry.id   67cee0eaab9b640041520b1716fcdf94
#
_cell.length_a   1.000
_cell.length_b   1.000
_cell.length_c   1.000
_cell.angle_alpha   90.00
_cell.angle_beta   90.00
_cell.angle_gamma   90.00
#
_symmetry.space_group_name_H-M   'P 1'
#
loop_
_entity.id
_entity.type
_entity.pdbx_description
1 polymer ?
#
loop_
_entity_poly.entity_id
_entity_poly.type
_entity_poly.pdbx_seq_one_letter_code
_entity_poly.pdbx_strand_id
1 'polypeptide(L)'
;MLALAATGCGGPQGPTAPAAERTVGVGYETVVDAASTLPELARRLDEVNANSVTISVGRLDWTAFPWDAHPEVEAVPGRDHVAEAVKALGTGGDGRKRRITLTIDLLIPGWIRTNPGLAGINFDGTRSTEFASVSALTTGPVGERLVDFVAEVTRRYQPDAVALTELMFDNNTYGGDDRDSYRLASGGTDWPRLANGAIDVEHPSLGAWRSKAVAATVAKAAAAAHANGATLDMDVRAPWHDPAADRPESGHDYGLLAAAADRLVLWDYFGLNDAAPAYSAELAAAMAKRPGKFAISVGMWAKDGRISAADLAAGLGASVSGGAAAVAVTPSSMLDDDAWRALKAAWA
;
A
#
# COMPACT_ATOMS: atom_id res chain seq x y z
N MET A 1 45.36 -35.88 11.38
CA MET A 1 44.01 -35.34 11.64
C MET A 1 43.51 -34.75 10.32
N LEU A 2 42.63 -35.47 9.59
CA LEU A 2 42.00 -35.02 8.37
C LEU A 2 40.70 -34.30 8.74
N ALA A 3 40.54 -33.04 8.34
CA ALA A 3 39.27 -32.32 8.45
C ALA A 3 38.40 -32.67 7.22
N LEU A 4 37.28 -33.32 7.44
CA LEU A 4 36.23 -33.48 6.41
C LEU A 4 35.49 -32.16 6.28
N ALA A 5 35.58 -31.56 5.10
CA ALA A 5 34.68 -30.49 4.66
C ALA A 5 33.35 -31.10 4.22
N ALA A 6 32.27 -30.83 4.96
CA ALA A 6 30.92 -31.20 4.56
C ALA A 6 30.42 -30.16 3.52
N THR A 7 30.44 -30.55 2.24
CA THR A 7 29.74 -29.84 1.16
C THR A 7 28.25 -30.18 1.27
N GLY A 8 27.46 -29.24 1.80
CA GLY A 8 26.01 -29.34 1.77
C GLY A 8 25.50 -29.16 0.34
N CYS A 9 25.13 -30.27 -0.32
CA CYS A 9 24.34 -30.24 -1.55
C CYS A 9 22.92 -29.78 -1.21
N GLY A 10 22.58 -28.54 -1.59
CA GLY A 10 21.18 -28.12 -1.67
C GLY A 10 20.48 -28.94 -2.74
N GLY A 11 19.67 -29.91 -2.32
CA GLY A 11 18.79 -30.64 -3.22
C GLY A 11 17.76 -29.70 -3.84
N PRO A 12 17.16 -30.06 -5.00
CA PRO A 12 16.11 -29.27 -5.60
C PRO A 12 14.96 -29.13 -4.58
N GLN A 13 14.63 -27.89 -4.20
CA GLN A 13 13.46 -27.63 -3.36
C GLN A 13 12.25 -28.11 -4.16
N GLY A 14 11.45 -28.99 -3.57
CA GLY A 14 10.17 -29.41 -4.14
C GLY A 14 9.26 -28.19 -4.33
N PRO A 15 8.17 -28.32 -5.10
CA PRO A 15 7.27 -27.19 -5.35
C PRO A 15 6.78 -26.63 -4.01
N THR A 16 7.02 -25.35 -3.81
CA THR A 16 6.54 -24.60 -2.62
C THR A 16 5.01 -24.59 -2.68
N ALA A 17 4.35 -24.89 -1.57
CA ALA A 17 2.89 -24.79 -1.49
C ALA A 17 2.46 -23.34 -1.79
N PRO A 18 1.34 -23.12 -2.51
CA PRO A 18 0.88 -21.79 -2.84
C PRO A 18 0.55 -20.98 -1.58
N ALA A 19 0.65 -19.64 -1.67
CA ALA A 19 0.27 -18.75 -0.58
C ALA A 19 -1.17 -18.99 -0.13
N ALA A 20 -1.44 -18.87 1.17
CA ALA A 20 -2.77 -19.03 1.73
C ALA A 20 -3.74 -17.93 1.25
N GLU A 21 -3.25 -16.68 1.11
CA GLU A 21 -3.99 -15.56 0.52
C GLU A 21 -3.35 -15.15 -0.81
N ARG A 22 -4.17 -15.09 -1.86
CA ARG A 22 -3.79 -14.76 -3.24
C ARG A 22 -4.68 -13.62 -3.71
N THR A 23 -4.10 -12.42 -3.76
CA THR A 23 -4.82 -11.17 -4.00
C THR A 23 -4.51 -10.61 -5.38
N VAL A 24 -5.55 -10.13 -6.08
CA VAL A 24 -5.40 -9.28 -7.26
C VAL A 24 -5.88 -7.87 -6.95
N GLY A 25 -5.03 -6.87 -7.21
CA GLY A 25 -5.34 -5.46 -7.03
C GLY A 25 -6.08 -4.89 -8.24
N VAL A 26 -7.23 -4.27 -8.00
CA VAL A 26 -8.08 -3.64 -9.01
C VAL A 26 -8.07 -2.14 -8.82
N GLY A 27 -7.39 -1.44 -9.73
CA GLY A 27 -7.26 0.02 -9.71
C GLY A 27 -8.54 0.74 -10.14
N TYR A 28 -8.58 2.04 -9.91
CA TYR A 28 -9.73 2.89 -10.23
C TYR A 28 -10.07 2.90 -11.73
N GLU A 29 -9.05 2.75 -12.60
CA GLU A 29 -9.22 2.67 -14.06
C GLU A 29 -10.09 1.47 -14.47
N THR A 30 -10.05 0.37 -13.71
CA THR A 30 -10.93 -0.77 -13.93
C THR A 30 -12.29 -0.56 -13.26
N VAL A 31 -12.30 0.00 -12.05
CA VAL A 31 -13.53 0.18 -11.26
C VAL A 31 -14.46 1.20 -11.92
N VAL A 32 -13.93 2.31 -12.46
CA VAL A 32 -14.72 3.43 -13.01
C VAL A 32 -14.73 3.43 -14.52
N ASP A 33 -13.55 3.46 -15.15
CA ASP A 33 -13.43 3.68 -16.59
C ASP A 33 -13.75 2.42 -17.40
N ALA A 34 -13.41 1.24 -16.86
CA ALA A 34 -13.61 -0.05 -17.50
C ALA A 34 -14.55 -0.99 -16.72
N ALA A 35 -15.57 -0.46 -16.02
CA ALA A 35 -16.50 -1.25 -15.23
C ALA A 35 -17.22 -2.37 -16.01
N SER A 36 -17.37 -2.22 -17.33
CA SER A 36 -17.93 -3.27 -18.21
C SER A 36 -17.05 -4.53 -18.30
N THR A 37 -15.78 -4.47 -17.90
CA THR A 37 -14.85 -5.61 -17.89
C THR A 37 -14.91 -6.42 -16.59
N LEU A 38 -15.62 -5.98 -15.56
CA LEU A 38 -15.72 -6.67 -14.27
C LEU A 38 -16.17 -8.14 -14.36
N PRO A 39 -17.13 -8.53 -15.23
CA PRO A 39 -17.51 -9.93 -15.38
C PRO A 39 -16.37 -10.81 -15.92
N GLU A 40 -15.59 -10.30 -16.86
CA GLU A 40 -14.43 -11.01 -17.39
C GLU A 40 -13.32 -11.09 -16.33
N LEU A 41 -13.09 -10.03 -15.58
CA LEU A 41 -12.14 -10.04 -14.47
C LEU A 41 -12.55 -11.07 -13.40
N ALA A 42 -13.83 -11.16 -13.05
CA ALA A 42 -14.33 -12.17 -12.12
C ALA A 42 -14.02 -13.59 -12.59
N ARG A 43 -14.22 -13.89 -13.90
CA ARG A 43 -13.87 -15.17 -14.52
C ARG A 43 -12.36 -15.44 -14.42
N ARG A 44 -11.52 -14.44 -14.72
CA ARG A 44 -10.05 -14.55 -14.60
C ARG A 44 -9.60 -14.85 -13.17
N LEU A 45 -10.21 -14.19 -12.19
CA LEU A 45 -9.93 -14.45 -10.78
C LEU A 45 -10.23 -15.90 -10.38
N ASP A 46 -11.34 -16.47 -10.88
CA ASP A 46 -11.67 -17.89 -10.65
C ASP A 46 -10.62 -18.82 -11.29
N GLU A 47 -10.21 -18.53 -12.52
CA GLU A 47 -9.24 -19.34 -13.25
C GLU A 47 -7.87 -19.42 -12.58
N VAL A 48 -7.48 -18.36 -11.85
CA VAL A 48 -6.19 -18.31 -11.13
C VAL A 48 -6.32 -18.67 -9.65
N ASN A 49 -7.48 -19.12 -9.18
CA ASN A 49 -7.76 -19.41 -7.77
C ASN A 49 -7.48 -18.20 -6.84
N ALA A 50 -7.71 -16.96 -7.28
CA ALA A 50 -7.63 -15.79 -6.42
C ALA A 50 -8.73 -15.86 -5.37
N ASN A 51 -8.34 -15.79 -4.07
CA ASN A 51 -9.27 -15.85 -2.95
C ASN A 51 -9.41 -14.51 -2.21
N SER A 52 -8.73 -13.48 -2.71
CA SER A 52 -8.77 -12.12 -2.20
C SER A 52 -8.70 -11.11 -3.35
N VAL A 53 -9.38 -9.97 -3.19
CA VAL A 53 -9.38 -8.85 -4.15
C VAL A 53 -9.24 -7.54 -3.38
N THR A 54 -8.34 -6.68 -3.86
CA THR A 54 -8.24 -5.31 -3.39
C THR A 54 -8.88 -4.39 -4.43
N ILE A 55 -9.80 -3.53 -4.03
CA ILE A 55 -10.59 -2.67 -4.91
C ILE A 55 -10.34 -1.21 -4.53
N SER A 56 -9.87 -0.39 -5.46
CA SER A 56 -9.72 1.06 -5.25
C SER A 56 -11.09 1.71 -5.12
N VAL A 57 -11.30 2.49 -4.05
CA VAL A 57 -12.53 3.24 -3.81
C VAL A 57 -12.40 4.73 -4.08
N GLY A 58 -11.17 5.20 -4.32
CA GLY A 58 -10.87 6.59 -4.63
C GLY A 58 -9.86 7.24 -3.66
N ARG A 59 -9.91 8.57 -3.63
CA ARG A 59 -9.09 9.46 -2.81
C ARG A 59 -9.98 10.36 -1.96
N LEU A 60 -9.39 11.08 -1.03
CA LEU A 60 -10.14 12.02 -0.18
C LEU A 60 -10.77 13.18 -0.98
N ASP A 61 -10.27 13.43 -2.19
CA ASP A 61 -10.74 14.46 -3.11
C ASP A 61 -11.43 13.91 -4.38
N TRP A 62 -11.66 12.60 -4.43
CA TRP A 62 -12.30 11.92 -5.54
C TRP A 62 -12.76 10.52 -5.15
N THR A 63 -14.04 10.20 -5.27
CA THR A 63 -14.61 8.89 -4.86
C THR A 63 -15.30 8.17 -6.00
N ALA A 64 -15.18 6.84 -6.04
CA ALA A 64 -15.87 5.96 -6.97
C ALA A 64 -17.28 5.56 -6.50
N PHE A 65 -17.82 6.28 -5.51
CA PHE A 65 -19.15 6.03 -4.93
C PHE A 65 -19.78 7.35 -4.46
N PRO A 66 -21.11 7.40 -4.31
CA PRO A 66 -21.79 8.55 -3.72
C PRO A 66 -21.46 8.69 -2.24
N TRP A 67 -20.92 9.85 -1.85
CA TRP A 67 -20.58 10.17 -0.47
C TRP A 67 -21.39 11.39 0.00
N ASP A 68 -22.51 11.13 0.67
CA ASP A 68 -23.48 12.16 1.03
C ASP A 68 -22.90 13.34 1.83
N ALA A 69 -21.86 13.08 2.64
CA ALA A 69 -21.16 14.13 3.38
C ALA A 69 -20.25 15.00 2.47
N HIS A 70 -19.86 14.48 1.31
CA HIS A 70 -18.93 15.12 0.38
C HIS A 70 -19.33 14.88 -1.09
N PRO A 71 -20.52 15.32 -1.53
CA PRO A 71 -20.98 15.08 -2.90
C PRO A 71 -20.11 15.75 -3.97
N GLU A 72 -19.30 16.73 -3.57
CA GLU A 72 -18.36 17.43 -4.47
C GLU A 72 -17.20 16.58 -4.96
N VAL A 73 -16.95 15.41 -4.33
CA VAL A 73 -15.81 14.52 -4.69
C VAL A 73 -16.25 13.29 -5.50
N GLU A 74 -17.54 13.12 -5.79
CA GLU A 74 -18.04 11.97 -6.55
C GLU A 74 -17.53 11.99 -8.01
N ALA A 75 -16.90 10.91 -8.45
CA ALA A 75 -16.42 10.76 -9.82
C ALA A 75 -17.53 10.82 -10.85
N VAL A 76 -18.62 10.09 -10.59
CA VAL A 76 -19.85 10.09 -11.38
C VAL A 76 -21.03 10.28 -10.43
N PRO A 77 -21.67 11.44 -10.43
CA PRO A 77 -22.73 11.75 -9.48
C PRO A 77 -23.83 10.68 -9.42
N GLY A 78 -24.08 10.18 -8.22
CA GLY A 78 -25.13 9.20 -7.95
C GLY A 78 -24.83 7.77 -8.42
N ARG A 79 -23.64 7.47 -8.94
CA ARG A 79 -23.26 6.12 -9.36
C ARG A 79 -22.32 5.46 -8.35
N ASP A 80 -22.67 4.27 -7.91
CA ASP A 80 -21.88 3.49 -6.95
C ASP A 80 -21.08 2.38 -7.65
N HIS A 81 -19.94 2.77 -8.22
CA HIS A 81 -19.02 1.85 -8.89
C HIS A 81 -18.39 0.85 -7.91
N VAL A 82 -18.24 1.23 -6.63
CA VAL A 82 -17.67 0.34 -5.60
C VAL A 82 -18.65 -0.78 -5.30
N ALA A 83 -19.96 -0.50 -5.14
CA ALA A 83 -20.97 -1.53 -4.96
C ALA A 83 -21.03 -2.48 -6.16
N GLU A 84 -20.93 -1.96 -7.39
CA GLU A 84 -20.87 -2.75 -8.62
C GLU A 84 -19.66 -3.70 -8.61
N ALA A 85 -18.47 -3.19 -8.27
CA ALA A 85 -17.24 -3.98 -8.21
C ALA A 85 -17.27 -5.04 -7.08
N VAL A 86 -17.70 -4.67 -5.87
CA VAL A 86 -17.84 -5.62 -4.75
C VAL A 86 -18.81 -6.74 -5.11
N LYS A 87 -19.95 -6.42 -5.74
CA LYS A 87 -20.93 -7.41 -6.19
C LYS A 87 -20.35 -8.35 -7.26
N ALA A 88 -19.60 -7.82 -8.22
CA ALA A 88 -19.06 -8.61 -9.32
C ALA A 88 -17.89 -9.50 -8.89
N LEU A 89 -17.05 -9.03 -7.97
CA LEU A 89 -15.76 -9.66 -7.64
C LEU A 89 -15.77 -10.39 -6.29
N GLY A 90 -16.73 -10.13 -5.41
CA GLY A 90 -16.72 -10.63 -4.04
C GLY A 90 -17.07 -12.12 -3.88
N THR A 91 -17.60 -12.77 -4.93
CA THR A 91 -17.94 -14.21 -4.88
C THR A 91 -17.46 -14.88 -6.16
N GLY A 92 -16.78 -16.02 -6.01
CA GLY A 92 -16.37 -16.84 -7.14
C GLY A 92 -17.52 -17.61 -7.79
N GLY A 93 -17.30 -18.10 -9.00
CA GLY A 93 -18.26 -18.92 -9.72
C GLY A 93 -18.63 -20.23 -9.01
N ASP A 94 -17.80 -20.68 -8.07
CA ASP A 94 -18.05 -21.82 -7.18
C ASP A 94 -18.83 -21.47 -5.91
N GLY A 95 -19.24 -20.22 -5.75
CA GLY A 95 -19.99 -19.71 -4.60
C GLY A 95 -19.13 -19.36 -3.38
N ARG A 96 -17.81 -19.56 -3.41
CA ARG A 96 -16.93 -19.15 -2.31
C ARG A 96 -16.74 -17.63 -2.30
N LYS A 97 -16.83 -17.03 -1.10
CA LYS A 97 -16.55 -15.62 -0.92
C LYS A 97 -15.04 -15.37 -1.06
N ARG A 98 -14.67 -14.30 -1.77
CA ARG A 98 -13.33 -13.73 -1.73
C ARG A 98 -13.23 -12.73 -0.60
N ARG A 99 -12.05 -12.64 0.03
CA ARG A 99 -11.72 -11.54 0.93
C ARG A 99 -11.74 -10.22 0.13
N ILE A 100 -12.46 -9.23 0.61
CA ILE A 100 -12.54 -7.90 0.01
C ILE A 100 -11.77 -6.91 0.86
N THR A 101 -10.78 -6.25 0.24
CA THR A 101 -10.10 -5.08 0.81
C THR A 101 -10.44 -3.85 -0.04
N LEU A 102 -10.89 -2.76 0.60
CA LEU A 102 -11.18 -1.50 -0.06
C LEU A 102 -10.02 -0.54 0.15
N THR A 103 -9.37 -0.08 -0.95
CA THR A 103 -8.18 0.77 -0.88
C THR A 103 -8.51 2.23 -1.06
N ILE A 104 -8.07 3.05 -0.10
CA ILE A 104 -8.13 4.50 -0.10
C ILE A 104 -6.73 5.04 -0.44
N ASP A 105 -6.63 5.83 -1.50
CA ASP A 105 -5.42 6.53 -1.90
C ASP A 105 -5.36 7.90 -1.20
N LEU A 106 -4.22 8.22 -0.58
CA LEU A 106 -4.03 9.42 0.25
C LEU A 106 -3.47 10.62 -0.52
N LEU A 107 -3.24 10.50 -1.84
CA LEU A 107 -2.95 11.65 -2.68
C LEU A 107 -4.19 12.56 -2.78
N ILE A 108 -3.98 13.87 -2.72
CA ILE A 108 -5.07 14.87 -2.73
C ILE A 108 -4.87 16.00 -3.76
N PRO A 109 -4.50 15.72 -5.02
CA PRO A 109 -4.14 16.75 -5.99
C PRO A 109 -5.27 17.73 -6.29
N GLY A 110 -6.51 17.26 -6.33
CA GLY A 110 -7.69 18.09 -6.55
C GLY A 110 -7.92 19.07 -5.40
N TRP A 111 -7.74 18.57 -4.17
CA TRP A 111 -7.95 19.38 -2.97
C TRP A 111 -6.82 20.41 -2.77
N ILE A 112 -5.56 20.03 -3.02
CA ILE A 112 -4.42 20.98 -3.02
C ILE A 112 -4.61 22.08 -4.06
N ARG A 113 -5.10 21.76 -5.24
CA ARG A 113 -5.35 22.77 -6.30
C ARG A 113 -6.33 23.84 -5.86
N THR A 114 -7.35 23.49 -5.07
CA THR A 114 -8.36 24.43 -4.56
C THR A 114 -7.97 25.02 -3.21
N ASN A 115 -7.17 24.33 -2.41
CA ASN A 115 -6.66 24.76 -1.11
C ASN A 115 -5.16 24.46 -0.98
N PRO A 116 -4.29 25.29 -1.55
CA PRO A 116 -2.84 25.09 -1.53
C PRO A 116 -2.20 25.05 -0.14
N GLY A 117 -2.90 25.51 0.89
CA GLY A 117 -2.44 25.44 2.30
C GLY A 117 -2.37 24.03 2.88
N LEU A 118 -2.98 23.04 2.20
CA LEU A 118 -2.93 21.63 2.64
C LEU A 118 -1.67 20.90 2.19
N ALA A 119 -0.96 21.46 1.20
CA ALA A 119 0.16 20.79 0.56
C ALA A 119 1.40 20.73 1.44
N GLY A 120 2.09 19.61 1.43
CA GLY A 120 3.44 19.50 1.92
C GLY A 120 4.41 20.41 1.16
N ILE A 121 5.47 20.85 1.81
CA ILE A 121 6.50 21.72 1.22
C ILE A 121 7.82 20.95 1.18
N ASN A 122 8.46 20.91 0.03
CA ASN A 122 9.77 20.30 -0.15
C ASN A 122 10.87 21.13 0.55
N PHE A 123 12.03 20.50 0.78
CA PHE A 123 13.17 21.18 1.43
C PHE A 123 13.71 22.37 0.61
N ASP A 124 13.47 22.42 -0.70
CA ASP A 124 13.80 23.54 -1.60
C ASP A 124 12.74 24.65 -1.61
N GLY A 125 11.67 24.50 -0.83
CA GLY A 125 10.56 25.43 -0.73
C GLY A 125 9.47 25.23 -1.78
N THR A 126 9.59 24.27 -2.69
CA THR A 126 8.54 23.96 -3.66
C THR A 126 7.38 23.25 -2.98
N ARG A 127 6.16 23.54 -3.46
CA ARG A 127 4.95 22.94 -2.93
C ARG A 127 4.65 21.63 -3.64
N SER A 128 4.27 20.61 -2.88
CA SER A 128 3.73 19.38 -3.44
C SER A 128 2.42 19.66 -4.18
N THR A 129 2.20 18.96 -5.28
CA THR A 129 0.93 18.98 -6.03
C THR A 129 0.00 17.84 -5.63
N GLU A 130 0.47 16.90 -4.79
CA GLU A 130 -0.22 15.65 -4.50
C GLU A 130 -0.25 15.29 -3.01
N PHE A 131 0.87 15.54 -2.27
CA PHE A 131 1.00 15.13 -0.88
C PHE A 131 0.57 16.22 0.08
N ALA A 132 -0.21 15.84 1.09
CA ALA A 132 -0.57 16.70 2.21
C ALA A 132 0.63 17.00 3.12
N SER A 133 0.61 18.13 3.84
CA SER A 133 1.53 18.38 4.95
C SER A 133 1.26 17.41 6.12
N VAL A 134 2.27 17.18 6.96
CA VAL A 134 2.10 16.38 8.20
C VAL A 134 1.00 16.96 9.07
N SER A 135 0.96 18.28 9.19
CA SER A 135 -0.04 18.99 10.00
C SER A 135 -1.45 18.82 9.45
N ALA A 136 -1.64 18.95 8.13
CA ALA A 136 -2.94 18.73 7.49
C ALA A 136 -3.45 17.29 7.70
N LEU A 137 -2.54 16.32 7.69
CA LEU A 137 -2.87 14.91 7.85
C LEU A 137 -3.08 14.49 9.31
N THR A 138 -2.29 15.01 10.26
CA THR A 138 -2.34 14.53 11.66
C THR A 138 -3.38 15.22 12.51
N THR A 139 -3.54 16.54 12.36
CA THR A 139 -4.41 17.40 13.17
C THR A 139 -5.34 18.30 12.36
N GLY A 140 -5.19 18.29 11.05
CA GLY A 140 -5.97 19.10 10.13
C GLY A 140 -7.05 18.33 9.36
N PRO A 141 -7.70 19.00 8.41
CA PRO A 141 -8.90 18.51 7.74
C PRO A 141 -8.67 17.27 6.87
N VAL A 142 -7.44 17.01 6.45
CA VAL A 142 -7.11 15.81 5.65
C VAL A 142 -7.24 14.56 6.52
N GLY A 143 -6.69 14.60 7.74
CA GLY A 143 -6.80 13.48 8.67
C GLY A 143 -8.24 13.27 9.18
N GLU A 144 -8.99 14.33 9.40
CA GLU A 144 -10.43 14.26 9.77
C GLU A 144 -11.22 13.58 8.66
N ARG A 145 -11.09 14.02 7.41
CA ARG A 145 -11.77 13.42 6.26
C ARG A 145 -11.34 11.97 6.01
N LEU A 146 -10.09 11.61 6.27
CA LEU A 146 -9.65 10.22 6.19
C LEU A 146 -10.43 9.32 7.15
N VAL A 147 -10.56 9.73 8.40
CA VAL A 147 -11.32 8.95 9.41
C VAL A 147 -12.78 8.78 8.98
N ASP A 148 -13.41 9.86 8.50
CA ASP A 148 -14.79 9.83 8.01
C ASP A 148 -14.93 8.94 6.76
N PHE A 149 -13.95 8.97 5.85
CA PHE A 149 -13.95 8.13 4.67
C PHE A 149 -13.84 6.65 5.03
N VAL A 150 -12.91 6.28 5.92
CA VAL A 150 -12.77 4.90 6.42
C VAL A 150 -14.07 4.45 7.09
N ALA A 151 -14.67 5.27 7.95
CA ALA A 151 -15.95 4.96 8.58
C ALA A 151 -17.07 4.75 7.56
N GLU A 152 -17.16 5.62 6.54
CA GLU A 152 -18.20 5.52 5.50
C GLU A 152 -18.06 4.25 4.67
N VAL A 153 -16.86 3.93 4.14
CA VAL A 153 -16.69 2.75 3.29
C VAL A 153 -16.87 1.45 4.07
N THR A 154 -16.43 1.39 5.33
CA THR A 154 -16.62 0.21 6.17
C THR A 154 -18.07 0.01 6.55
N ARG A 155 -18.80 1.06 6.90
CA ARG A 155 -20.22 1.03 7.20
C ARG A 155 -21.05 0.61 5.98
N ARG A 156 -20.73 1.15 4.79
CA ARG A 156 -21.54 0.98 3.56
C ARG A 156 -21.32 -0.38 2.91
N TYR A 157 -20.09 -0.83 2.80
CA TYR A 157 -19.74 -2.03 2.03
C TYR A 157 -19.41 -3.25 2.88
N GLN A 158 -19.17 -3.06 4.17
CA GLN A 158 -18.80 -4.14 5.11
C GLN A 158 -17.67 -5.03 4.56
N PRO A 159 -16.53 -4.46 4.13
CA PRO A 159 -15.40 -5.23 3.61
C PRO A 159 -14.72 -6.00 4.76
N ASP A 160 -13.87 -6.98 4.40
CA ASP A 160 -13.01 -7.64 5.38
C ASP A 160 -11.90 -6.71 5.88
N ALA A 161 -11.43 -5.79 5.00
CA ALA A 161 -10.43 -4.80 5.35
C ALA A 161 -10.59 -3.49 4.56
N VAL A 162 -10.01 -2.42 5.10
CA VAL A 162 -9.65 -1.20 4.36
C VAL A 162 -8.13 -1.14 4.28
N ALA A 163 -7.59 -0.73 3.13
CA ALA A 163 -6.17 -0.46 2.95
C ALA A 163 -5.92 1.03 2.73
N LEU A 164 -4.86 1.55 3.34
CA LEU A 164 -4.36 2.91 3.05
C LEU A 164 -3.14 2.79 2.14
N THR A 165 -3.19 3.48 1.00
CA THR A 165 -2.09 3.56 0.04
C THR A 165 -1.63 5.00 -0.13
N GLU A 166 -0.40 5.23 -0.61
CA GLU A 166 0.22 6.55 -0.81
C GLU A 166 0.32 7.42 0.46
N LEU A 167 0.29 6.80 1.64
CA LEU A 167 0.49 7.48 2.92
C LEU A 167 1.98 7.52 3.26
N MET A 168 2.66 8.53 2.75
CA MET A 168 4.09 8.76 2.94
C MET A 168 4.41 10.24 2.80
N PHE A 169 5.57 10.65 3.27
CA PHE A 169 5.95 12.05 3.28
C PHE A 169 7.14 12.37 2.37
N ASP A 170 8.09 11.45 2.22
CA ASP A 170 9.33 11.67 1.49
C ASP A 170 9.92 13.07 1.78
N ASN A 171 10.10 13.93 0.76
CA ASN A 171 10.66 15.26 0.93
C ASN A 171 9.62 16.37 1.19
N ASN A 172 8.36 16.04 1.45
CA ASN A 172 7.24 17.00 1.49
C ASN A 172 6.87 17.48 2.91
N THR A 173 7.83 17.64 3.82
CA THR A 173 7.54 17.90 5.24
C THR A 173 8.26 19.10 5.82
N TYR A 174 8.56 20.12 5.00
CA TYR A 174 9.38 21.26 5.41
C TYR A 174 8.62 22.59 5.43
N GLY A 175 7.29 22.56 5.46
CA GLY A 175 6.43 23.73 5.63
C GLY A 175 6.52 24.39 7.01
N GLY A 176 6.01 25.59 7.13
CA GLY A 176 5.99 26.31 8.42
C GLY A 176 5.14 25.60 9.47
N ASP A 177 4.00 25.07 9.08
CA ASP A 177 3.10 24.27 9.91
C ASP A 177 3.74 22.94 10.34
N ASP A 178 4.46 22.29 9.43
CA ASP A 178 5.22 21.06 9.70
C ASP A 178 6.38 21.32 10.66
N ARG A 179 7.07 22.46 10.51
CA ARG A 179 8.09 22.90 11.44
C ARG A 179 7.54 23.08 12.85
N ASP A 180 6.36 23.68 12.99
CA ASP A 180 5.74 23.87 14.29
C ASP A 180 5.33 22.54 14.92
N SER A 181 4.81 21.61 14.12
CA SER A 181 4.54 20.21 14.52
C SER A 181 5.80 19.48 14.96
N TYR A 182 6.90 19.61 14.18
CA TYR A 182 8.19 19.04 14.57
C TYR A 182 8.72 19.62 15.87
N ARG A 183 8.67 20.95 16.05
CA ARG A 183 9.09 21.64 17.31
C ARG A 183 8.32 21.13 18.51
N LEU A 184 7.01 20.94 18.37
CA LEU A 184 6.19 20.38 19.44
C LEU A 184 6.64 18.97 19.81
N ALA A 185 6.90 18.12 18.81
CA ALA A 185 7.34 16.74 18.99
C ALA A 185 8.77 16.60 19.52
N SER A 186 9.66 17.57 19.22
CA SER A 186 11.07 17.58 19.59
C SER A 186 11.39 18.37 20.88
N GLY A 187 10.36 18.82 21.61
CA GLY A 187 10.55 19.60 22.85
C GLY A 187 11.04 21.03 22.60
N GLY A 188 10.66 21.64 21.47
CA GLY A 188 10.96 23.04 21.13
C GLY A 188 12.17 23.24 20.22
N THR A 189 12.85 22.16 19.82
CA THR A 189 14.00 22.20 18.90
C THR A 189 13.54 22.49 17.47
N ASP A 190 14.25 23.37 16.76
CA ASP A 190 14.03 23.65 15.32
C ASP A 190 14.61 22.52 14.44
N TRP A 191 14.39 22.62 13.11
CA TRP A 191 14.97 21.69 12.15
C TRP A 191 16.47 21.49 12.42
N PRO A 192 16.95 20.22 12.41
CA PRO A 192 18.38 19.95 12.46
C PRO A 192 19.05 20.56 11.24
N ARG A 193 20.27 21.10 11.42
CA ARG A 193 20.99 21.80 10.37
C ARG A 193 22.41 21.28 10.22
N LEU A 194 22.85 21.23 8.98
CA LEU A 194 24.24 21.02 8.61
C LEU A 194 25.08 22.27 8.95
N ALA A 195 26.42 22.13 8.93
CA ALA A 195 27.34 23.21 9.22
C ALA A 195 27.22 24.43 8.27
N ASN A 196 26.71 24.22 7.06
CA ASN A 196 26.41 25.26 6.07
C ASN A 196 25.06 25.96 6.28
N GLY A 197 24.29 25.59 7.32
CA GLY A 197 22.99 26.16 7.65
C GLY A 197 21.80 25.52 6.90
N ALA A 198 22.01 24.63 5.95
CA ALA A 198 20.96 23.88 5.30
C ALA A 198 20.28 22.90 6.27
N ILE A 199 19.01 22.55 6.02
CA ILE A 199 18.33 21.50 6.81
C ILE A 199 19.04 20.17 6.58
N ASP A 200 19.37 19.48 7.66
CA ASP A 200 19.91 18.11 7.62
C ASP A 200 18.75 17.12 7.41
N VAL A 201 18.41 16.87 6.15
CA VAL A 201 17.25 16.05 5.76
C VAL A 201 17.38 14.58 6.16
N GLU A 202 18.62 14.12 6.39
CA GLU A 202 18.94 12.74 6.80
C GLU A 202 18.98 12.58 8.32
N HIS A 203 18.78 13.67 9.08
CA HIS A 203 18.87 13.59 10.53
C HIS A 203 17.81 12.64 11.12
N PRO A 204 18.19 11.68 12.00
CA PRO A 204 17.29 10.64 12.50
C PRO A 204 16.02 11.16 13.17
N SER A 205 16.06 12.36 13.78
CA SER A 205 14.89 12.96 14.44
C SER A 205 13.77 13.30 13.47
N LEU A 206 14.08 13.64 12.21
CA LEU A 206 13.09 13.91 11.16
C LEU A 206 12.37 12.61 10.78
N GLY A 207 13.10 11.55 10.53
CA GLY A 207 12.53 10.23 10.26
C GLY A 207 11.65 9.73 11.41
N ALA A 208 12.14 9.85 12.65
CA ALA A 208 11.38 9.45 13.84
C ALA A 208 10.08 10.26 14.02
N TRP A 209 10.10 11.56 13.74
CA TRP A 209 8.90 12.41 13.78
C TRP A 209 7.89 12.01 12.70
N ARG A 210 8.34 11.86 11.44
CA ARG A 210 7.48 11.40 10.32
C ARG A 210 6.84 10.07 10.64
N SER A 211 7.63 9.09 11.10
CA SER A 211 7.13 7.74 11.42
C SER A 211 6.06 7.75 12.51
N LYS A 212 6.25 8.58 13.56
CA LYS A 212 5.21 8.76 14.59
C LYS A 212 3.95 9.41 14.03
N ALA A 213 4.07 10.38 13.13
CA ALA A 213 2.95 11.06 12.50
C ALA A 213 2.14 10.08 11.62
N VAL A 214 2.82 9.29 10.78
CA VAL A 214 2.15 8.25 9.96
C VAL A 214 1.46 7.24 10.86
N ALA A 215 2.16 6.67 11.84
CA ALA A 215 1.60 5.66 12.73
C ALA A 215 0.38 6.19 13.53
N ALA A 216 0.41 7.44 13.99
CA ALA A 216 -0.73 8.06 14.67
C ALA A 216 -1.95 8.22 13.74
N THR A 217 -1.73 8.57 12.48
CA THR A 217 -2.79 8.65 11.45
C THR A 217 -3.38 7.28 11.16
N VAL A 218 -2.51 6.28 10.95
CA VAL A 218 -2.91 4.88 10.73
C VAL A 218 -3.74 4.36 11.91
N ALA A 219 -3.32 4.62 13.14
CA ALA A 219 -4.07 4.19 14.33
C ALA A 219 -5.49 4.79 14.41
N LYS A 220 -5.67 6.05 14.01
CA LYS A 220 -7.01 6.69 13.96
C LYS A 220 -7.88 6.04 12.88
N ALA A 221 -7.31 5.77 11.70
CA ALA A 221 -8.01 5.08 10.62
C ALA A 221 -8.37 3.63 11.02
N ALA A 222 -7.46 2.92 11.70
CA ALA A 222 -7.71 1.57 12.20
C ALA A 222 -8.87 1.55 13.22
N ALA A 223 -8.91 2.52 14.13
CA ALA A 223 -10.02 2.63 15.07
C ALA A 223 -11.37 2.84 14.37
N ALA A 224 -11.41 3.64 13.30
CA ALA A 224 -12.62 3.84 12.50
C ALA A 224 -13.04 2.56 11.73
N ALA A 225 -12.08 1.81 11.18
CA ALA A 225 -12.34 0.53 10.53
C ALA A 225 -12.89 -0.51 11.52
N HIS A 226 -12.21 -0.67 12.67
CA HIS A 226 -12.60 -1.62 13.73
C HIS A 226 -13.99 -1.34 14.31
N ALA A 227 -14.37 -0.05 14.44
CA ALA A 227 -15.70 0.34 14.91
C ALA A 227 -16.85 -0.21 14.02
N ASN A 228 -16.54 -0.56 12.77
CA ASN A 228 -17.47 -1.11 11.80
C ASN A 228 -17.14 -2.58 11.41
N GLY A 229 -16.25 -3.24 12.14
CA GLY A 229 -15.95 -4.67 11.99
C GLY A 229 -14.96 -5.04 10.90
N ALA A 230 -14.29 -4.06 10.26
CA ALA A 230 -13.23 -4.28 9.29
C ALA A 230 -11.84 -4.18 9.92
N THR A 231 -10.82 -4.83 9.33
CA THR A 231 -9.41 -4.62 9.68
C THR A 231 -8.81 -3.48 8.86
N LEU A 232 -7.64 -2.97 9.27
CA LEU A 232 -6.88 -1.98 8.51
C LEU A 232 -5.56 -2.56 8.02
N ASP A 233 -5.37 -2.54 6.70
CA ASP A 233 -4.10 -2.83 6.04
C ASP A 233 -3.39 -1.51 5.73
N MET A 234 -2.05 -1.49 5.81
CA MET A 234 -1.23 -0.33 5.45
C MET A 234 -0.24 -0.71 4.36
N ASP A 235 -0.35 -0.06 3.22
CA ASP A 235 0.61 -0.19 2.13
C ASP A 235 1.91 0.54 2.49
N VAL A 236 3.05 -0.13 2.36
CA VAL A 236 4.36 0.42 2.69
C VAL A 236 5.37 0.16 1.58
N ARG A 237 6.27 1.11 1.38
CA ARG A 237 7.36 1.00 0.38
C ARG A 237 8.40 0.01 0.86
N ALA A 238 8.86 -0.87 -0.04
CA ALA A 238 9.97 -1.78 0.26
C ALA A 238 11.32 -1.03 0.38
N PRO A 239 12.23 -1.47 1.27
CA PRO A 239 13.58 -0.89 1.43
C PRO A 239 14.57 -1.57 0.48
N TRP A 240 14.90 -0.94 -0.65
CA TRP A 240 15.63 -1.55 -1.76
C TRP A 240 17.11 -1.85 -1.52
N HIS A 241 17.74 -1.22 -0.51
CA HIS A 241 19.17 -1.43 -0.22
C HIS A 241 19.42 -2.49 0.87
N ASP A 242 18.52 -2.57 1.83
CA ASP A 242 18.56 -3.54 2.93
C ASP A 242 17.12 -3.99 3.24
N PRO A 243 16.74 -5.23 2.89
CA PRO A 243 15.39 -5.74 3.12
C PRO A 243 14.92 -5.69 4.59
N ALA A 244 15.87 -5.58 5.54
CA ALA A 244 15.56 -5.48 6.96
C ALA A 244 15.44 -4.03 7.47
N ALA A 245 15.79 -3.03 6.66
CA ALA A 245 15.71 -1.62 7.06
C ALA A 245 14.26 -1.11 7.10
N ASP A 246 14.07 0.01 7.81
CA ASP A 246 12.87 0.85 7.70
C ASP A 246 13.06 1.91 6.61
N ARG A 247 11.99 2.64 6.29
CA ARG A 247 11.99 3.75 5.33
C ARG A 247 11.63 5.07 6.04
N PRO A 248 12.53 5.60 6.91
CA PRO A 248 12.24 6.77 7.75
C PRO A 248 12.01 8.06 6.94
N GLU A 249 12.58 8.17 5.73
CA GLU A 249 12.32 9.27 4.80
C GLU A 249 10.84 9.31 4.38
N SER A 250 10.21 8.15 4.18
CA SER A 250 8.78 8.03 3.88
C SER A 250 7.89 8.08 5.13
N GLY A 251 8.48 8.04 6.32
CA GLY A 251 7.74 7.89 7.58
C GLY A 251 7.35 6.43 7.87
N HIS A 252 7.98 5.47 7.22
CA HIS A 252 7.70 4.04 7.38
C HIS A 252 8.70 3.39 8.34
N ASP A 253 8.45 3.50 9.64
CA ASP A 253 8.96 2.61 10.68
C ASP A 253 8.01 1.42 10.77
N TYR A 254 8.42 0.27 10.27
CA TYR A 254 7.54 -0.91 10.18
C TYR A 254 7.13 -1.45 11.55
N GLY A 255 7.92 -1.22 12.59
CA GLY A 255 7.56 -1.59 13.96
C GLY A 255 6.40 -0.75 14.47
N LEU A 256 6.46 0.57 14.30
CA LEU A 256 5.37 1.49 14.67
C LEU A 256 4.12 1.24 13.83
N LEU A 257 4.27 1.00 12.53
CA LEU A 257 3.14 0.74 11.64
C LEU A 257 2.47 -0.60 11.91
N ALA A 258 3.23 -1.66 12.19
CA ALA A 258 2.68 -2.96 12.56
C ALA A 258 1.95 -2.94 13.92
N ALA A 259 2.25 -1.96 14.79
CA ALA A 259 1.50 -1.74 16.02
C ALA A 259 0.22 -0.90 15.80
N ALA A 260 0.13 -0.14 14.71
CA ALA A 260 -0.97 0.75 14.39
C ALA A 260 -1.98 0.15 13.40
N ALA A 261 -1.54 -0.74 12.50
CA ALA A 261 -2.33 -1.45 11.50
C ALA A 261 -2.46 -2.94 11.84
N ASP A 262 -3.43 -3.62 11.28
CA ASP A 262 -3.60 -5.07 11.43
C ASP A 262 -2.67 -5.87 10.52
N ARG A 263 -2.22 -5.27 9.40
CA ARG A 263 -1.32 -5.88 8.43
C ARG A 263 -0.56 -4.82 7.65
N LEU A 264 0.71 -5.10 7.34
CA LEU A 264 1.50 -4.32 6.38
C LEU A 264 1.48 -5.01 5.01
N VAL A 265 1.28 -4.24 3.94
CA VAL A 265 1.36 -4.71 2.55
C VAL A 265 2.57 -4.04 1.90
N LEU A 266 3.61 -4.80 1.65
CA LEU A 266 4.87 -4.27 1.12
C LEU A 266 4.82 -4.18 -0.39
N TRP A 267 5.05 -2.98 -0.92
CA TRP A 267 5.18 -2.74 -2.35
C TRP A 267 6.50 -3.28 -2.88
N ASP A 268 6.45 -4.51 -3.33
CA ASP A 268 7.57 -5.17 -3.99
C ASP A 268 7.57 -4.86 -5.49
N TYR A 269 7.90 -3.61 -5.81
CA TYR A 269 7.93 -3.10 -7.19
C TYR A 269 9.36 -3.19 -7.74
N PHE A 270 9.92 -4.41 -7.71
CA PHE A 270 11.31 -4.68 -8.11
C PHE A 270 11.61 -4.22 -9.54
N GLY A 271 10.64 -4.29 -10.46
CA GLY A 271 10.82 -3.80 -11.83
C GLY A 271 11.09 -2.30 -11.95
N LEU A 272 10.59 -1.48 -11.02
CA LEU A 272 10.90 -0.04 -10.96
C LEU A 272 12.28 0.27 -10.38
N ASN A 273 12.86 -0.67 -9.64
CA ASN A 273 14.11 -0.49 -8.92
C ASN A 273 15.29 -1.29 -9.49
N ASP A 274 15.14 -1.86 -10.70
CA ASP A 274 16.12 -2.75 -11.33
C ASP A 274 16.58 -3.92 -10.44
N ALA A 275 15.72 -4.33 -9.52
CA ALA A 275 15.99 -5.48 -8.67
C ALA A 275 15.51 -6.77 -9.35
N ALA A 276 16.17 -7.89 -9.02
CA ALA A 276 15.75 -9.19 -9.49
C ALA A 276 14.52 -9.70 -8.71
N PRO A 277 13.66 -10.55 -9.30
CA PRO A 277 12.53 -11.16 -8.59
C PRO A 277 12.91 -11.92 -7.31
N ALA A 278 14.17 -12.38 -7.18
CA ALA A 278 14.68 -13.01 -5.97
C ALA A 278 14.67 -12.11 -4.73
N TYR A 279 14.69 -10.78 -4.91
CA TYR A 279 14.56 -9.81 -3.83
C TYR A 279 13.27 -10.02 -3.00
N SER A 280 12.19 -10.47 -3.62
CA SER A 280 10.94 -10.79 -2.95
C SER A 280 11.10 -11.80 -1.81
N ALA A 281 12.03 -12.78 -1.94
CA ALA A 281 12.33 -13.75 -0.89
C ALA A 281 13.07 -13.10 0.30
N GLU A 282 14.02 -12.23 0.02
CA GLU A 282 14.79 -11.52 1.04
C GLU A 282 13.88 -10.58 1.84
N LEU A 283 13.01 -9.84 1.14
CA LEU A 283 12.02 -8.96 1.75
C LEU A 283 11.04 -9.74 2.64
N ALA A 284 10.47 -10.83 2.13
CA ALA A 284 9.55 -11.68 2.89
C ALA A 284 10.26 -12.29 4.14
N ALA A 285 11.49 -12.79 3.99
CA ALA A 285 12.26 -13.35 5.10
C ALA A 285 12.63 -12.30 6.17
N ALA A 286 12.88 -11.07 5.77
CA ALA A 286 13.11 -9.96 6.69
C ALA A 286 11.83 -9.62 7.47
N MET A 287 10.70 -9.54 6.79
CA MET A 287 9.41 -9.25 7.40
C MET A 287 8.92 -10.38 8.32
N ALA A 288 9.19 -11.63 8.00
CA ALA A 288 8.84 -12.77 8.85
C ALA A 288 9.53 -12.75 10.23
N LYS A 289 10.60 -11.98 10.39
CA LYS A 289 11.31 -11.76 11.67
C LYS A 289 10.72 -10.61 12.50
N ARG A 290 9.84 -9.80 11.92
CA ARG A 290 9.20 -8.66 12.58
C ARG A 290 7.87 -9.06 13.19
N PRO A 291 7.39 -8.36 14.23
CA PRO A 291 6.04 -8.58 14.74
C PRO A 291 4.99 -8.13 13.71
N GLY A 292 3.81 -8.75 13.80
CA GLY A 292 2.66 -8.37 12.97
C GLY A 292 2.49 -9.26 11.74
N LYS A 293 1.38 -9.04 11.03
CA LYS A 293 1.06 -9.71 9.78
C LYS A 293 1.57 -8.89 8.60
N PHE A 294 1.99 -9.56 7.54
CA PHE A 294 2.39 -8.89 6.30
C PHE A 294 1.92 -9.63 5.05
N ALA A 295 1.86 -8.90 3.96
CA ALA A 295 1.69 -9.43 2.61
C ALA A 295 2.76 -8.83 1.70
N ILE A 296 3.17 -9.55 0.67
CA ILE A 296 4.05 -9.03 -0.39
C ILE A 296 3.19 -8.74 -1.60
N SER A 297 3.20 -7.49 -2.07
CA SER A 297 2.46 -7.03 -3.25
C SER A 297 3.44 -6.81 -4.40
N VAL A 298 3.46 -7.74 -5.36
CA VAL A 298 4.28 -7.62 -6.57
C VAL A 298 3.61 -6.65 -7.53
N GLY A 299 4.33 -5.55 -7.87
CA GLY A 299 3.87 -4.58 -8.84
C GLY A 299 4.23 -4.97 -10.26
N MET A 300 3.29 -4.77 -11.18
CA MET A 300 3.51 -5.03 -12.60
C MET A 300 4.39 -3.99 -13.31
N TRP A 301 4.62 -2.85 -12.69
CA TRP A 301 5.39 -1.75 -13.29
C TRP A 301 6.89 -2.07 -13.37
N ALA A 302 7.50 -1.66 -14.49
CA ALA A 302 8.94 -1.61 -14.69
C ALA A 302 9.33 -0.26 -15.30
N LYS A 303 10.62 0.09 -15.28
CA LYS A 303 11.10 1.36 -15.87
C LYS A 303 10.66 1.54 -17.31
N ASP A 304 10.68 0.47 -18.09
CA ASP A 304 10.30 0.46 -19.52
C ASP A 304 8.96 -0.26 -19.74
N GLY A 305 7.95 0.06 -18.91
CA GLY A 305 6.61 -0.49 -19.06
C GLY A 305 6.21 -1.46 -17.97
N ARG A 306 6.29 -2.77 -18.18
CA ARG A 306 5.90 -3.77 -17.19
C ARG A 306 6.89 -4.91 -17.08
N ILE A 307 6.89 -5.61 -15.94
CA ILE A 307 7.66 -6.84 -15.75
C ILE A 307 7.10 -7.96 -16.62
N SER A 308 7.94 -8.94 -16.96
CA SER A 308 7.52 -10.11 -17.71
C SER A 308 6.64 -11.05 -16.87
N ALA A 309 5.85 -11.90 -17.56
CA ALA A 309 5.09 -12.96 -16.90
C ALA A 309 5.99 -13.95 -16.13
N ALA A 310 7.21 -14.19 -16.63
CA ALA A 310 8.19 -15.03 -15.94
C ALA A 310 8.71 -14.38 -14.66
N ASP A 311 9.00 -13.07 -14.67
CA ASP A 311 9.43 -12.33 -13.47
C ASP A 311 8.30 -12.22 -12.44
N LEU A 312 7.05 -12.03 -12.89
CA LEU A 312 5.89 -12.08 -12.00
C LEU A 312 5.80 -13.42 -11.26
N ALA A 313 5.85 -14.54 -11.99
CA ALA A 313 5.81 -15.88 -11.38
C ALA A 313 7.00 -16.10 -10.42
N ALA A 314 8.20 -15.66 -10.82
CA ALA A 314 9.40 -15.78 -10.01
C ALA A 314 9.30 -14.95 -8.73
N GLY A 315 8.82 -13.69 -8.78
CA GLY A 315 8.64 -12.83 -7.61
C GLY A 315 7.60 -13.38 -6.62
N LEU A 316 6.46 -13.86 -7.13
CA LEU A 316 5.43 -14.50 -6.30
C LEU A 316 5.96 -15.78 -5.62
N GLY A 317 6.64 -16.64 -6.36
CA GLY A 317 7.26 -17.85 -5.82
C GLY A 317 8.36 -17.54 -4.79
N ALA A 318 9.17 -16.52 -5.06
CA ALA A 318 10.20 -16.03 -4.14
C ALA A 318 9.58 -15.50 -2.83
N SER A 319 8.50 -14.71 -2.91
CA SER A 319 7.77 -14.20 -1.74
C SER A 319 7.31 -15.35 -0.81
N VAL A 320 6.70 -16.38 -1.39
CA VAL A 320 6.25 -17.56 -0.62
C VAL A 320 7.42 -18.32 -0.04
N SER A 321 8.50 -18.52 -0.80
CA SER A 321 9.72 -19.19 -0.34
C SER A 321 10.39 -18.43 0.82
N GLY A 322 10.27 -17.10 0.84
CA GLY A 322 10.72 -16.22 1.92
C GLY A 322 9.81 -16.22 3.16
N GLY A 323 8.66 -16.91 3.11
CA GLY A 323 7.74 -17.05 4.25
C GLY A 323 6.48 -16.20 4.20
N ALA A 324 6.18 -15.54 3.07
CA ALA A 324 4.93 -14.80 2.93
C ALA A 324 3.72 -15.76 2.82
N ALA A 325 2.78 -15.65 3.76
CA ALA A 325 1.52 -16.39 3.72
C ALA A 325 0.47 -15.69 2.84
N ALA A 326 0.65 -14.41 2.54
CA ALA A 326 -0.20 -13.59 1.70
C ALA A 326 0.64 -12.93 0.60
N VAL A 327 0.19 -13.07 -0.65
CA VAL A 327 0.81 -12.42 -1.81
C VAL A 327 -0.24 -11.69 -2.63
N ALA A 328 0.14 -10.60 -3.24
CA ALA A 328 -0.70 -9.82 -4.13
C ALA A 328 0.00 -9.53 -5.44
N VAL A 329 -0.77 -9.27 -6.49
CA VAL A 329 -0.32 -8.68 -7.74
C VAL A 329 -1.16 -7.46 -8.08
N THR A 330 -0.53 -6.37 -8.52
CA THR A 330 -1.19 -5.10 -8.84
C THR A 330 -0.50 -4.37 -10.00
N PRO A 331 -1.25 -3.64 -10.85
CA PRO A 331 -2.70 -3.65 -10.99
C PRO A 331 -3.19 -4.72 -11.96
N SER A 332 -4.46 -5.11 -11.85
CA SER A 332 -5.09 -6.08 -12.76
C SER A 332 -5.12 -5.61 -14.21
N SER A 333 -5.19 -4.29 -14.45
CA SER A 333 -5.21 -3.66 -15.77
C SER A 333 -3.92 -3.89 -16.59
N MET A 334 -2.81 -4.24 -15.94
CA MET A 334 -1.53 -4.56 -16.60
C MET A 334 -1.31 -6.06 -16.83
N LEU A 335 -2.24 -6.92 -16.42
CA LEU A 335 -2.15 -8.37 -16.61
C LEU A 335 -2.67 -8.75 -18.00
N ASP A 336 -1.75 -9.11 -18.92
CA ASP A 336 -2.13 -9.74 -20.19
C ASP A 336 -2.35 -11.25 -20.04
N ASP A 337 -2.66 -11.92 -21.14
CA ASP A 337 -2.92 -13.36 -21.13
C ASP A 337 -1.73 -14.20 -20.65
N ASP A 338 -0.49 -13.75 -20.90
CA ASP A 338 0.71 -14.45 -20.44
C ASP A 338 0.85 -14.31 -18.92
N ALA A 339 0.62 -13.11 -18.36
CA ALA A 339 0.63 -12.87 -16.94
C ALA A 339 -0.48 -13.66 -16.22
N TRP A 340 -1.70 -13.71 -16.77
CA TRP A 340 -2.78 -14.52 -16.22
C TRP A 340 -2.45 -16.03 -16.24
N ARG A 341 -1.79 -16.54 -17.30
CA ARG A 341 -1.30 -17.93 -17.32
C ARG A 341 -0.23 -18.19 -16.27
N ALA A 342 0.69 -17.23 -16.08
CA ALA A 342 1.72 -17.32 -15.05
C ALA A 342 1.12 -17.35 -13.64
N LEU A 343 0.13 -16.48 -13.34
CA LEU A 343 -0.62 -16.50 -12.08
C LEU A 343 -1.31 -17.84 -11.84
N LYS A 344 -1.98 -18.40 -12.88
CA LYS A 344 -2.63 -19.70 -12.79
C LYS A 344 -1.65 -20.81 -12.41
N ALA A 345 -0.46 -20.79 -12.98
CA ALA A 345 0.58 -21.76 -12.67
C ALA A 345 1.18 -21.57 -11.27
N ALA A 346 1.36 -20.31 -10.84
CA ALA A 346 1.95 -19.99 -9.53
C ALA A 346 0.98 -20.23 -8.36
N TRP A 347 -0.33 -20.19 -8.62
CA TRP A 347 -1.39 -20.30 -7.59
C TRP A 347 -2.21 -21.61 -7.69
N ALA A 348 -1.76 -22.55 -8.52
CA ALA A 348 -2.37 -23.87 -8.71
C ALA A 348 -2.31 -24.77 -7.45
#